data_cb6d32e32b71769e649089f519f0dd68
#
_entry.id   cb6d32e32b71769e649089f519f0dd68
#
_cell.length_a   1.000
_cell.length_b   1.000
_cell.length_c   1.000
_cell.angle_alpha   90.00
_cell.angle_beta   90.00
_cell.angle_gamma   90.00
#
_symmetry.space_group_name_H-M   'P 1'
#
loop_
_entity.id
_entity.type
_entity.pdbx_description
1 polymer ?
#
loop_
_entity_poly.entity_id
_entity_poly.type
_entity_poly.pdbx_seq_one_letter_code
_entity_poly.pdbx_strand_id
1 'polypeptide(L)'
;MNHITIPSPALAPIVEVVAAVILQPDGRFLLAQRPEGKVYSGYWEFPGGKVEPGESLLHALERELWEELGIHVRYAQPWISRIFTYAHATVRLHFFRVVEWEGKLTPREMQAVSWQMPQEIAVAPILPANGPILQALLLPPLYAITRASEIGIESALQQIDRALQSGLRLLQIREKQMEKDKLREFAEQVLALARAHQAKVLINSDAGLARGIGADGVHLTSAQLM
;
A
#
# COMPACT_ATOMS: atom_id res chain seq x y z
N MET A 1 -54.11 -11.58 -7.67
CA MET A 1 -52.99 -10.64 -7.51
C MET A 1 -51.72 -11.38 -7.85
N ASN A 2 -51.17 -11.17 -9.04
CA ASN A 2 -49.94 -11.80 -9.47
C ASN A 2 -48.75 -11.02 -8.89
N HIS A 3 -48.03 -11.62 -7.95
CA HIS A 3 -46.76 -11.08 -7.48
C HIS A 3 -45.74 -11.22 -8.61
N ILE A 4 -45.37 -10.11 -9.22
CA ILE A 4 -44.23 -10.03 -10.13
C ILE A 4 -42.97 -10.02 -9.22
N THR A 5 -42.32 -11.17 -9.12
CA THR A 5 -40.97 -11.26 -8.47
C THR A 5 -39.98 -10.66 -9.44
N ILE A 6 -39.51 -9.45 -9.17
CA ILE A 6 -38.40 -8.86 -9.89
C ILE A 6 -37.13 -9.64 -9.49
N PRO A 7 -36.46 -10.33 -10.43
CA PRO A 7 -35.23 -11.01 -10.10
C PRO A 7 -34.19 -9.96 -9.69
N SER A 8 -33.60 -10.13 -8.51
CA SER A 8 -32.43 -9.33 -8.07
C SER A 8 -31.33 -9.49 -9.13
N PRO A 9 -30.73 -8.41 -9.63
CA PRO A 9 -29.63 -8.54 -10.58
C PRO A 9 -28.52 -9.35 -9.91
N ALA A 10 -28.20 -10.51 -10.47
CA ALA A 10 -27.08 -11.30 -10.04
C ALA A 10 -25.83 -10.41 -10.14
N LEU A 11 -25.19 -10.12 -9.02
CA LEU A 11 -23.91 -9.40 -8.99
C LEU A 11 -22.95 -10.19 -9.90
N ALA A 12 -22.41 -9.53 -10.92
CA ALA A 12 -21.43 -10.14 -11.79
C ALA A 12 -20.27 -10.70 -10.92
N PRO A 13 -19.76 -11.89 -11.23
CA PRO A 13 -18.71 -12.51 -10.42
C PRO A 13 -17.49 -11.59 -10.34
N ILE A 14 -16.94 -11.47 -9.09
CA ILE A 14 -15.71 -10.74 -8.87
C ILE A 14 -14.56 -11.55 -9.46
N VAL A 15 -13.78 -10.95 -10.36
CA VAL A 15 -12.61 -11.58 -10.94
C VAL A 15 -11.41 -11.40 -10.02
N GLU A 16 -10.79 -12.51 -9.60
CA GLU A 16 -9.56 -12.48 -8.80
C GLU A 16 -8.37 -12.18 -9.72
N VAL A 17 -7.53 -11.23 -9.31
CA VAL A 17 -6.38 -10.74 -10.09
C VAL A 17 -5.18 -10.59 -9.15
N VAL A 18 -4.02 -11.06 -9.56
CA VAL A 18 -2.74 -10.82 -8.87
C VAL A 18 -1.96 -9.73 -9.59
N ALA A 19 -1.23 -8.92 -8.84
CA ALA A 19 -0.37 -7.86 -9.37
C ALA A 19 0.93 -7.76 -8.58
N ALA A 20 2.05 -7.64 -9.28
CA ALA A 20 3.39 -7.58 -8.70
C ALA A 20 3.90 -6.15 -8.56
N VAL A 21 4.18 -5.73 -7.35
CA VAL A 21 5.01 -4.57 -7.08
C VAL A 21 6.46 -5.07 -7.00
N ILE A 22 7.13 -5.13 -8.15
CA ILE A 22 8.54 -5.57 -8.25
C ILE A 22 9.42 -4.41 -7.81
N LEU A 23 10.23 -4.63 -6.77
CA LEU A 23 11.00 -3.59 -6.10
C LEU A 23 12.50 -3.83 -6.24
N GLN A 24 13.25 -2.79 -6.59
CA GLN A 24 14.70 -2.77 -6.49
C GLN A 24 15.18 -2.29 -5.12
N PRO A 25 16.43 -2.61 -4.71
CA PRO A 25 16.99 -2.15 -3.44
C PRO A 25 17.06 -0.63 -3.29
N ASP A 26 17.10 0.12 -4.40
CA ASP A 26 17.10 1.59 -4.42
C ASP A 26 15.69 2.22 -4.29
N GLY A 27 14.66 1.39 -4.13
CA GLY A 27 13.26 1.80 -3.96
C GLY A 27 12.49 2.00 -5.27
N ARG A 28 13.11 1.81 -6.44
CA ARG A 28 12.39 1.82 -7.72
C ARG A 28 11.45 0.61 -7.81
N PHE A 29 10.32 0.83 -8.47
CA PHE A 29 9.37 -0.23 -8.78
C PHE A 29 9.07 -0.28 -10.28
N LEU A 30 8.63 -1.45 -10.75
CA LEU A 30 8.36 -1.69 -12.16
C LEU A 30 6.90 -1.41 -12.50
N LEU A 31 6.67 -0.71 -13.61
CA LEU A 31 5.41 -0.70 -14.33
C LEU A 31 5.59 -1.30 -15.72
N ALA A 32 4.53 -1.93 -16.21
CA ALA A 32 4.44 -2.52 -17.54
C ALA A 32 3.34 -1.85 -18.34
N GLN A 33 3.55 -1.67 -19.63
CA GLN A 33 2.58 -1.06 -20.53
C GLN A 33 1.72 -2.13 -21.20
N ARG A 34 0.40 -1.97 -21.11
CA ARG A 34 -0.58 -2.89 -21.70
C ARG A 34 -0.46 -2.91 -23.23
N PRO A 35 -0.40 -4.10 -23.85
CA PRO A 35 -0.25 -4.24 -25.28
C PRO A 35 -1.49 -3.79 -26.05
N GLU A 36 -1.32 -3.59 -27.36
CA GLU A 36 -2.42 -3.32 -28.27
C GLU A 36 -3.47 -4.44 -28.26
N GLY A 37 -4.73 -4.07 -28.46
CA GLY A 37 -5.84 -5.01 -28.50
C GLY A 37 -6.43 -5.42 -27.14
N LYS A 38 -5.77 -5.13 -26.03
CA LYS A 38 -6.33 -5.31 -24.66
C LYS A 38 -7.11 -4.06 -24.24
N VAL A 39 -8.09 -4.24 -23.36
CA VAL A 39 -8.82 -3.12 -22.71
C VAL A 39 -7.80 -2.23 -21.99
N TYR A 40 -7.92 -0.90 -22.12
CA TYR A 40 -6.92 0.07 -21.64
C TYR A 40 -5.54 -0.11 -22.31
N SER A 41 -5.49 -0.41 -23.61
CA SER A 41 -4.25 -0.45 -24.38
C SER A 41 -3.41 0.82 -24.18
N GLY A 42 -2.09 0.66 -24.01
CA GLY A 42 -1.15 1.76 -23.77
C GLY A 42 -1.11 2.31 -22.35
N TYR A 43 -2.02 1.90 -21.46
CA TYR A 43 -1.96 2.24 -20.04
C TYR A 43 -0.86 1.46 -19.32
N TRP A 44 -0.28 2.09 -18.30
CA TRP A 44 0.73 1.48 -17.44
C TRP A 44 0.10 0.89 -16.18
N GLU A 45 0.53 -0.29 -15.81
CA GLU A 45 0.03 -1.04 -14.66
C GLU A 45 1.15 -1.82 -13.97
N PHE A 46 0.85 -2.36 -12.79
CA PHE A 46 1.69 -3.39 -12.18
C PHE A 46 1.50 -4.70 -12.95
N PRO A 47 2.59 -5.41 -13.34
CA PRO A 47 2.50 -6.67 -14.07
C PRO A 47 1.74 -7.72 -13.26
N GLY A 48 1.01 -8.59 -13.95
CA GLY A 48 0.17 -9.62 -13.36
C GLY A 48 -1.11 -9.85 -14.15
N GLY A 49 -1.96 -10.77 -13.67
CA GLY A 49 -3.15 -11.16 -14.39
C GLY A 49 -4.17 -11.91 -13.57
N LYS A 50 -5.08 -12.60 -14.24
CA LYS A 50 -6.19 -13.30 -13.61
C LYS A 50 -5.72 -14.57 -12.93
N VAL A 51 -6.34 -14.86 -11.79
CA VAL A 51 -6.19 -16.16 -11.11
C VAL A 51 -7.05 -17.19 -11.82
N GLU A 52 -6.47 -18.29 -12.23
CA GLU A 52 -7.19 -19.38 -12.88
C GLU A 52 -7.95 -20.25 -11.85
N PRO A 53 -9.01 -20.96 -12.27
CA PRO A 53 -9.76 -21.84 -11.39
C PRO A 53 -8.86 -22.90 -10.72
N GLY A 54 -8.87 -22.95 -9.39
CA GLY A 54 -8.05 -23.89 -8.59
C GLY A 54 -6.61 -23.48 -8.38
N GLU A 55 -6.18 -22.34 -8.93
CA GLU A 55 -4.84 -21.79 -8.75
C GLU A 55 -4.75 -20.99 -7.42
N SER A 56 -3.62 -21.09 -6.72
CA SER A 56 -3.34 -20.21 -5.61
C SER A 56 -2.88 -18.84 -6.10
N LEU A 57 -3.08 -17.79 -5.27
CA LEU A 57 -2.63 -16.43 -5.63
C LEU A 57 -1.13 -16.35 -5.94
N LEU A 58 -0.31 -17.12 -5.21
CA LEU A 58 1.13 -17.12 -5.43
C LEU A 58 1.51 -17.82 -6.74
N HIS A 59 0.88 -18.95 -7.07
CA HIS A 59 1.10 -19.63 -8.36
C HIS A 59 0.66 -18.75 -9.53
N ALA A 60 -0.50 -18.09 -9.42
CA ALA A 60 -0.94 -17.12 -10.44
C ALA A 60 0.09 -16.02 -10.66
N LEU A 61 0.64 -15.45 -9.57
CA LEU A 61 1.68 -14.44 -9.63
C LEU A 61 2.95 -14.95 -10.33
N GLU A 62 3.43 -16.14 -9.97
CA GLU A 62 4.61 -16.77 -10.57
C GLU A 62 4.41 -17.04 -12.06
N ARG A 63 3.26 -17.61 -12.45
CA ARG A 63 2.90 -17.88 -13.85
C ARG A 63 2.85 -16.59 -14.66
N GLU A 64 2.09 -15.58 -14.20
CA GLU A 64 1.93 -14.31 -14.91
C GLU A 64 3.28 -13.58 -15.09
N LEU A 65 4.13 -13.53 -14.05
CA LEU A 65 5.44 -12.90 -14.17
C LEU A 65 6.40 -13.67 -15.08
N TRP A 66 6.27 -14.97 -15.16
CA TRP A 66 7.01 -15.76 -16.14
C TRP A 66 6.52 -15.48 -17.57
N GLU A 67 5.21 -15.47 -17.79
CA GLU A 67 4.59 -15.24 -19.10
C GLU A 67 4.88 -13.81 -19.60
N GLU A 68 4.65 -12.80 -18.76
CA GLU A 68 4.79 -11.39 -19.14
C GLU A 68 6.23 -10.88 -19.18
N LEU A 69 7.09 -11.32 -18.24
CA LEU A 69 8.40 -10.72 -17.99
C LEU A 69 9.57 -11.71 -18.06
N GLY A 70 9.32 -13.01 -18.11
CA GLY A 70 10.36 -14.05 -18.17
C GLY A 70 11.16 -14.20 -16.89
N ILE A 71 10.61 -13.87 -15.74
CA ILE A 71 11.26 -13.99 -14.44
C ILE A 71 10.59 -15.04 -13.55
N HIS A 72 11.39 -15.69 -12.71
CA HIS A 72 10.92 -16.61 -11.67
C HIS A 72 10.96 -15.92 -10.32
N VAL A 73 9.82 -15.82 -9.65
CA VAL A 73 9.71 -15.23 -8.32
C VAL A 73 10.43 -16.13 -7.30
N ARG A 74 11.31 -15.55 -6.48
CA ARG A 74 11.98 -16.25 -5.38
C ARG A 74 11.42 -15.86 -4.03
N TYR A 75 11.04 -14.59 -3.90
CA TYR A 75 10.39 -14.10 -2.69
C TYR A 75 9.34 -13.04 -3.02
N ALA A 76 8.11 -13.30 -2.58
CA ALA A 76 6.98 -12.38 -2.70
C ALA A 76 6.20 -12.32 -1.38
N GLN A 77 5.81 -11.14 -0.96
CA GLN A 77 4.98 -10.91 0.22
C GLN A 77 3.61 -10.38 -0.19
N PRO A 78 2.50 -10.98 0.28
CA PRO A 78 1.19 -10.35 0.18
C PRO A 78 1.22 -8.96 0.81
N TRP A 79 0.65 -7.97 0.13
CA TRP A 79 0.68 -6.59 0.62
C TRP A 79 -0.71 -5.99 0.77
N ILE A 80 -1.37 -5.62 -0.31
CA ILE A 80 -2.66 -4.95 -0.30
C ILE A 80 -3.62 -5.73 -1.18
N SER A 81 -4.87 -5.95 -0.69
CA SER A 81 -5.96 -6.43 -1.52
C SER A 81 -7.04 -5.36 -1.62
N ARG A 82 -7.55 -5.13 -2.85
CA ARG A 82 -8.56 -4.11 -3.11
C ARG A 82 -9.59 -4.60 -4.13
N ILE A 83 -10.84 -4.19 -3.94
CA ILE A 83 -11.87 -4.33 -4.96
C ILE A 83 -11.92 -3.04 -5.76
N PHE A 84 -11.96 -3.19 -7.08
CA PHE A 84 -12.13 -2.08 -8.01
C PHE A 84 -13.17 -2.46 -9.08
N THR A 85 -14.10 -1.55 -9.38
CA THR A 85 -15.13 -1.77 -10.40
C THR A 85 -14.80 -0.91 -11.62
N TYR A 86 -14.48 -1.59 -12.70
CA TYR A 86 -14.42 -1.00 -14.04
C TYR A 86 -15.79 -1.02 -14.69
N ALA A 87 -15.97 -0.30 -15.78
CA ALA A 87 -17.23 -0.32 -16.53
C ALA A 87 -17.63 -1.72 -17.04
N HIS A 88 -16.65 -2.62 -17.24
CA HIS A 88 -16.85 -3.95 -17.82
C HIS A 88 -16.71 -5.11 -16.82
N ALA A 89 -16.14 -4.89 -15.65
CA ALA A 89 -15.93 -5.95 -14.63
C ALA A 89 -15.63 -5.38 -13.25
N THR A 90 -15.99 -6.12 -12.21
CA THR A 90 -15.47 -5.91 -10.85
C THR A 90 -14.34 -6.89 -10.59
N VAL A 91 -13.20 -6.39 -10.15
CA VAL A 91 -12.00 -7.18 -9.88
C VAL A 91 -11.60 -7.07 -8.40
N ARG A 92 -11.07 -8.16 -7.85
CA ARG A 92 -10.32 -8.12 -6.59
C ARG A 92 -8.85 -8.26 -6.94
N LEU A 93 -8.09 -7.19 -6.71
CA LEU A 93 -6.66 -7.08 -6.98
C LEU A 93 -5.90 -7.46 -5.72
N HIS A 94 -5.01 -8.45 -5.83
CA HIS A 94 -4.09 -8.88 -4.78
C HIS A 94 -2.68 -8.43 -5.15
N PHE A 95 -2.19 -7.38 -4.50
CA PHE A 95 -0.85 -6.87 -4.73
C PHE A 95 0.17 -7.59 -3.86
N PHE A 96 1.25 -8.02 -4.48
CA PHE A 96 2.40 -8.65 -3.83
C PHE A 96 3.65 -7.77 -4.01
N ARG A 97 4.43 -7.60 -2.96
CA ARG A 97 5.79 -7.06 -3.07
C ARG A 97 6.73 -8.18 -3.48
N VAL A 98 7.36 -8.04 -4.65
CA VAL A 98 8.36 -8.98 -5.17
C VAL A 98 9.73 -8.31 -5.05
N VAL A 99 10.59 -8.85 -4.19
CA VAL A 99 11.91 -8.28 -3.88
C VAL A 99 13.06 -9.18 -4.31
N GLU A 100 12.76 -10.45 -4.64
CA GLU A 100 13.76 -11.41 -5.14
C GLU A 100 13.16 -12.20 -6.29
N TRP A 101 13.90 -12.28 -7.39
CA TRP A 101 13.56 -13.08 -8.57
C TRP A 101 14.81 -13.55 -9.29
N GLU A 102 14.66 -14.57 -10.15
CA GLU A 102 15.68 -15.07 -11.05
C GLU A 102 15.31 -14.82 -12.50
N GLY A 103 16.32 -14.76 -13.34
CA GLY A 103 16.17 -14.51 -14.77
C GLY A 103 16.37 -13.05 -15.13
N LYS A 104 16.50 -12.79 -16.41
CA LYS A 104 16.59 -11.44 -16.97
C LYS A 104 15.18 -10.94 -17.27
N LEU A 105 14.79 -9.86 -16.62
CA LEU A 105 13.51 -9.20 -16.87
C LEU A 105 13.46 -8.73 -18.34
N THR A 106 12.56 -9.31 -19.10
CA THR A 106 12.39 -9.06 -20.54
C THR A 106 10.89 -9.04 -20.82
N PRO A 107 10.32 -7.94 -21.35
CA PRO A 107 8.91 -7.90 -21.72
C PRO A 107 8.65 -8.93 -22.83
N ARG A 108 7.72 -9.84 -22.58
CA ARG A 108 7.33 -10.91 -23.51
C ARG A 108 5.93 -10.66 -24.08
N GLU A 109 4.97 -10.40 -23.18
CA GLU A 109 3.58 -10.10 -23.55
C GLU A 109 3.21 -8.63 -23.36
N MET A 110 4.07 -7.85 -22.70
CA MET A 110 3.87 -6.42 -22.48
C MET A 110 4.53 -5.59 -23.59
N GLN A 111 3.94 -4.44 -23.91
CA GLN A 111 4.49 -3.54 -24.93
C GLN A 111 5.81 -2.92 -24.49
N ALA A 112 5.91 -2.50 -23.23
CA ALA A 112 7.11 -1.93 -22.64
C ALA A 112 7.11 -2.11 -21.11
N VAL A 113 8.28 -1.95 -20.49
CA VAL A 113 8.45 -1.88 -19.04
C VAL A 113 9.27 -0.66 -18.66
N SER A 114 9.00 -0.08 -17.50
CA SER A 114 9.72 1.08 -17.01
C SER A 114 9.85 1.07 -15.49
N TRP A 115 11.08 1.32 -15.02
CA TRP A 115 11.36 1.50 -13.59
C TRP A 115 11.00 2.93 -13.16
N GLN A 116 10.23 3.06 -12.10
CA GLN A 116 9.70 4.32 -11.59
C GLN A 116 10.13 4.54 -10.14
N MET A 117 10.31 5.79 -9.75
CA MET A 117 10.41 6.19 -8.35
C MET A 117 9.02 6.53 -7.82
N PRO A 118 8.66 6.15 -6.57
CA PRO A 118 7.36 6.49 -6.00
C PRO A 118 7.05 7.99 -5.98
N GLN A 119 8.08 8.82 -5.85
CA GLN A 119 7.96 10.28 -5.81
C GLN A 119 7.80 10.92 -7.19
N GLU A 120 8.25 10.21 -8.25
CA GLU A 120 8.28 10.76 -9.60
C GLU A 120 7.94 9.67 -10.62
N ILE A 121 6.69 9.66 -11.06
CA ILE A 121 6.17 8.72 -12.05
C ILE A 121 6.26 9.37 -13.41
N ALA A 122 7.21 8.90 -14.25
CA ALA A 122 7.50 9.48 -15.55
C ALA A 122 6.62 8.93 -16.69
N VAL A 123 5.82 7.90 -16.44
CA VAL A 123 4.99 7.23 -17.45
C VAL A 123 3.49 7.51 -17.26
N ALA A 124 2.76 7.60 -18.35
CA ALA A 124 1.31 7.84 -18.35
C ALA A 124 0.68 7.28 -19.65
N PRO A 125 -0.64 7.03 -19.66
CA PRO A 125 -1.57 7.07 -18.54
C PRO A 125 -1.43 5.84 -17.61
N ILE A 126 -1.79 6.00 -16.33
CA ILE A 126 -1.78 4.91 -15.35
C ILE A 126 -3.16 4.29 -15.25
N LEU A 127 -3.23 2.96 -15.15
CA LEU A 127 -4.50 2.23 -14.96
C LEU A 127 -5.19 2.70 -13.66
N PRO A 128 -6.49 3.06 -13.69
CA PRO A 128 -7.16 3.73 -12.56
C PRO A 128 -7.08 2.99 -11.23
N ALA A 129 -7.14 1.65 -11.24
CA ALA A 129 -7.05 0.84 -10.02
C ALA A 129 -5.70 0.96 -9.29
N ASN A 130 -4.64 1.39 -9.99
CA ASN A 130 -3.27 1.43 -9.46
C ASN A 130 -2.96 2.71 -8.65
N GLY A 131 -3.72 3.79 -8.84
CA GLY A 131 -3.49 5.06 -8.17
C GLY A 131 -3.29 4.95 -6.65
N PRO A 132 -4.19 4.29 -5.89
CA PRO A 132 -4.02 4.12 -4.46
C PRO A 132 -2.80 3.27 -4.05
N ILE A 133 -2.33 2.36 -4.90
CA ILE A 133 -1.12 1.58 -4.64
C ILE A 133 0.13 2.46 -4.81
N LEU A 134 0.15 3.32 -5.82
CA LEU A 134 1.21 4.31 -5.98
C LEU A 134 1.30 5.26 -4.78
N GLN A 135 0.16 5.68 -4.23
CA GLN A 135 0.14 6.47 -2.99
C GLN A 135 0.67 5.66 -1.78
N ALA A 136 0.33 4.37 -1.70
CA ALA A 136 0.82 3.51 -0.62
C ALA A 136 2.34 3.27 -0.70
N LEU A 137 2.95 3.32 -1.89
CA LEU A 137 4.41 3.23 -2.07
C LEU A 137 5.16 4.45 -1.52
N LEU A 138 4.49 5.60 -1.36
CA LEU A 138 5.08 6.79 -0.74
C LEU A 138 5.19 6.67 0.78
N LEU A 139 4.50 5.71 1.40
CA LEU A 139 4.55 5.52 2.84
C LEU A 139 5.85 4.82 3.25
N PRO A 140 6.46 5.23 4.35
CA PRO A 140 7.60 4.52 4.93
C PRO A 140 7.27 3.05 5.21
N PRO A 141 8.23 2.12 5.02
CA PRO A 141 7.99 0.68 5.20
C PRO A 141 7.75 0.26 6.65
N LEU A 142 8.21 1.09 7.60
CA LEU A 142 8.05 0.86 9.03
C LEU A 142 7.08 1.88 9.61
N TYR A 143 6.09 1.37 10.34
CA TYR A 143 5.11 2.15 11.08
C TYR A 143 5.18 1.77 12.56
N ALA A 144 5.77 2.63 13.39
CA ALA A 144 5.90 2.40 14.82
C ALA A 144 4.67 2.95 15.56
N ILE A 145 4.35 2.32 16.70
CA ILE A 145 3.29 2.76 17.61
C ILE A 145 3.91 2.94 18.98
N THR A 146 3.62 4.07 19.64
CA THR A 146 4.14 4.35 20.99
C THR A 146 3.47 3.46 22.04
N ARG A 147 4.18 3.26 23.16
CA ARG A 147 3.71 2.56 24.35
C ARG A 147 4.23 3.21 25.65
N ALA A 148 4.25 4.54 25.69
CA ALA A 148 4.78 5.31 26.82
C ALA A 148 4.02 5.02 28.13
N SER A 149 2.73 4.71 28.05
CA SER A 149 1.93 4.31 29.24
C SER A 149 2.42 3.02 29.91
N GLU A 150 3.16 2.15 29.15
CA GLU A 150 3.66 0.87 29.66
C GLU A 150 5.11 1.00 30.19
N ILE A 151 5.96 1.74 29.48
CA ILE A 151 7.41 1.78 29.76
C ILE A 151 7.89 3.07 30.39
N GLY A 152 7.02 4.06 30.57
CA GLY A 152 7.34 5.40 31.02
C GLY A 152 7.72 6.35 29.87
N ILE A 153 7.39 7.64 30.04
CA ILE A 153 7.59 8.68 29.03
C ILE A 153 9.07 8.83 28.63
N GLU A 154 9.96 8.92 29.61
CA GLU A 154 11.40 9.10 29.38
C GLU A 154 11.99 7.94 28.55
N SER A 155 11.68 6.69 28.95
CA SER A 155 12.14 5.50 28.23
C SER A 155 11.56 5.44 26.81
N ALA A 156 10.30 5.85 26.64
CA ALA A 156 9.66 5.90 25.32
C ALA A 156 10.34 6.93 24.40
N LEU A 157 10.62 8.13 24.89
CA LEU A 157 11.32 9.17 24.13
C LEU A 157 12.72 8.72 23.70
N GLN A 158 13.48 8.07 24.61
CA GLN A 158 14.79 7.53 24.26
C GLN A 158 14.72 6.43 23.20
N GLN A 159 13.71 5.53 23.26
CA GLN A 159 13.51 4.50 22.24
C GLN A 159 13.11 5.11 20.90
N ILE A 160 12.22 6.10 20.91
CA ILE A 160 11.79 6.82 19.70
C ILE A 160 13.00 7.51 19.05
N ASP A 161 13.83 8.23 19.82
CA ASP A 161 15.00 8.92 19.30
C ASP A 161 15.97 7.93 18.61
N ARG A 162 16.29 6.79 19.26
CA ARG A 162 17.13 5.74 18.66
C ARG A 162 16.52 5.18 17.38
N ALA A 163 15.20 4.95 17.37
CA ALA A 163 14.52 4.43 16.17
C ALA A 163 14.56 5.44 15.03
N LEU A 164 14.38 6.74 15.32
CA LEU A 164 14.49 7.81 14.33
C LEU A 164 15.92 7.91 13.76
N GLN A 165 16.93 7.82 14.61
CA GLN A 165 18.35 7.74 14.19
C GLN A 165 18.62 6.52 13.31
N SER A 166 17.93 5.39 13.57
CA SER A 166 18.02 4.15 12.78
C SER A 166 17.14 4.14 11.52
N GLY A 167 16.49 5.26 11.16
CA GLY A 167 15.75 5.39 9.92
C GLY A 167 14.23 5.24 10.02
N LEU A 168 13.64 5.19 11.22
CA LEU A 168 12.18 5.28 11.35
C LEU A 168 11.69 6.62 10.80
N ARG A 169 10.62 6.61 9.98
CA ARG A 169 10.07 7.81 9.33
C ARG A 169 8.55 7.97 9.47
N LEU A 170 7.90 7.03 10.15
CA LEU A 170 6.45 7.10 10.41
C LEU A 170 6.14 6.49 11.76
N LEU A 171 5.47 7.24 12.63
CA LEU A 171 5.03 6.75 13.94
C LEU A 171 3.65 7.26 14.33
N GLN A 172 2.95 6.46 15.14
CA GLN A 172 1.66 6.79 15.73
C GLN A 172 1.82 6.98 17.22
N ILE A 173 1.33 8.10 17.74
CA ILE A 173 1.15 8.29 19.17
C ILE A 173 -0.21 7.69 19.55
N ARG A 174 -0.17 6.61 20.36
CA ARG A 174 -1.34 5.86 20.78
C ARG A 174 -1.25 5.47 22.25
N GLU A 175 -1.59 6.42 23.12
CA GLU A 175 -1.55 6.27 24.58
C GLU A 175 -2.97 6.40 25.16
N LYS A 176 -3.73 5.32 25.08
CA LYS A 176 -5.17 5.31 25.42
C LYS A 176 -5.48 5.61 26.89
N GLN A 177 -4.53 5.38 27.78
CA GLN A 177 -4.70 5.53 29.23
C GLN A 177 -4.02 6.80 29.77
N MET A 178 -3.33 7.57 28.89
CA MET A 178 -2.64 8.78 29.29
C MET A 178 -3.63 9.95 29.41
N GLU A 179 -3.50 10.72 30.47
CA GLU A 179 -4.24 11.98 30.67
C GLU A 179 -4.01 12.96 29.52
N LYS A 180 -5.04 13.75 29.16
CA LYS A 180 -5.00 14.62 27.97
C LYS A 180 -3.84 15.62 27.96
N ASP A 181 -3.55 16.24 29.09
CA ASP A 181 -2.49 17.24 29.18
C ASP A 181 -1.13 16.57 29.05
N LYS A 182 -0.90 15.45 29.73
CA LYS A 182 0.31 14.63 29.59
C LYS A 182 0.49 14.06 28.19
N LEU A 183 -0.61 13.66 27.53
CA LEU A 183 -0.58 13.18 26.15
C LEU A 183 -0.13 14.31 25.22
N ARG A 184 -0.63 15.54 25.41
CA ARG A 184 -0.22 16.70 24.64
C ARG A 184 1.29 16.98 24.82
N GLU A 185 1.76 17.06 26.05
CA GLU A 185 3.19 17.30 26.35
C GLU A 185 4.09 16.22 25.75
N PHE A 186 3.72 14.94 25.90
CA PHE A 186 4.43 13.83 25.30
C PHE A 186 4.44 13.93 23.77
N ALA A 187 3.28 14.22 23.16
CA ALA A 187 3.15 14.33 21.71
C ALA A 187 3.99 15.49 21.15
N GLU A 188 4.05 16.62 21.82
CA GLU A 188 4.89 17.76 21.42
C GLU A 188 6.39 17.41 21.47
N GLN A 189 6.82 16.66 22.49
CA GLN A 189 8.21 16.17 22.57
C GLN A 189 8.53 15.17 21.45
N VAL A 190 7.63 14.23 21.17
CA VAL A 190 7.78 13.27 20.06
C VAL A 190 7.83 13.99 18.71
N LEU A 191 6.98 15.02 18.50
CA LEU A 191 6.99 15.84 17.29
C LEU A 191 8.32 16.58 17.10
N ALA A 192 8.88 17.12 18.18
CA ALA A 192 10.17 17.80 18.12
C ALA A 192 11.29 16.85 17.68
N LEU A 193 11.34 15.63 18.23
CA LEU A 193 12.28 14.59 17.81
C LEU A 193 12.06 14.18 16.35
N ALA A 194 10.81 13.91 15.98
CA ALA A 194 10.47 13.44 14.64
C ALA A 194 10.82 14.45 13.53
N ARG A 195 10.60 15.74 13.78
CA ARG A 195 10.91 16.82 12.82
C ARG A 195 12.41 16.90 12.51
N ALA A 196 13.28 16.70 13.50
CA ALA A 196 14.73 16.67 13.29
C ALA A 196 15.17 15.57 12.33
N HIS A 197 14.37 14.51 12.19
CA HIS A 197 14.61 13.36 11.31
C HIS A 197 13.67 13.29 10.10
N GLN A 198 12.89 14.35 9.82
CA GLN A 198 11.89 14.37 8.73
C GLN A 198 10.87 13.21 8.80
N ALA A 199 10.60 12.70 10.01
CA ALA A 199 9.64 11.66 10.25
C ALA A 199 8.24 12.24 10.46
N LYS A 200 7.23 11.49 10.04
CA LYS A 200 5.82 11.84 10.18
C LYS A 200 5.22 11.27 11.45
N VAL A 201 4.40 12.07 12.12
CA VAL A 201 3.70 11.68 13.36
C VAL A 201 2.21 11.75 13.17
N LEU A 202 1.54 10.62 13.45
CA LEU A 202 0.09 10.53 13.47
C LEU A 202 -0.42 10.44 14.91
N ILE A 203 -1.52 11.13 15.20
CA ILE A 203 -2.22 10.99 16.48
C ILE A 203 -3.34 9.96 16.32
N ASN A 204 -3.46 9.04 17.29
CA ASN A 204 -4.54 8.07 17.29
C ASN A 204 -5.88 8.73 17.61
N SER A 205 -6.84 8.67 16.70
CA SER A 205 -8.26 9.02 16.85
C SER A 205 -8.59 10.49 17.17
N ASP A 206 -7.65 11.30 17.62
CA ASP A 206 -7.91 12.68 18.06
C ASP A 206 -7.44 13.71 17.03
N ALA A 207 -8.37 14.12 16.16
CA ALA A 207 -8.12 15.16 15.15
C ALA A 207 -7.93 16.56 15.76
N GLY A 208 -8.54 16.82 16.90
CA GLY A 208 -8.41 18.09 17.62
C GLY A 208 -7.00 18.28 18.17
N LEU A 209 -6.49 17.26 18.85
CA LEU A 209 -5.11 17.24 19.34
C LEU A 209 -4.12 17.34 18.18
N ALA A 210 -4.28 16.51 17.14
CA ALA A 210 -3.39 16.50 15.98
C ALA A 210 -3.25 17.89 15.34
N ARG A 211 -4.38 18.56 15.13
CA ARG A 211 -4.40 19.94 14.60
C ARG A 211 -3.77 20.93 15.55
N GLY A 212 -4.08 20.81 16.85
CA GLY A 212 -3.62 21.76 17.88
C GLY A 212 -2.10 21.77 18.09
N ILE A 213 -1.43 20.63 17.88
CA ILE A 213 0.04 20.48 18.02
C ILE A 213 0.78 20.46 16.67
N GLY A 214 0.04 20.50 15.55
CA GLY A 214 0.63 20.46 14.21
C GLY A 214 1.24 19.11 13.85
N ALA A 215 0.58 18.01 14.24
CA ALA A 215 0.95 16.67 13.79
C ALA A 215 0.65 16.47 12.30
N ASP A 216 1.33 15.50 11.66
CA ASP A 216 1.21 15.26 10.22
C ASP A 216 -0.14 14.64 9.81
N GLY A 217 -0.86 14.06 10.77
CA GLY A 217 -2.17 13.47 10.50
C GLY A 217 -2.77 12.74 11.67
N VAL A 218 -3.84 12.01 11.36
CA VAL A 218 -4.61 11.22 12.33
C VAL A 218 -4.71 9.77 11.83
N HIS A 219 -4.51 8.82 12.74
CA HIS A 219 -4.85 7.43 12.50
C HIS A 219 -6.31 7.21 12.95
N LEU A 220 -7.21 7.02 12.00
CA LEU A 220 -8.63 6.79 12.29
C LEU A 220 -8.88 5.33 12.69
N THR A 221 -9.76 5.13 13.65
CA THR A 221 -10.27 3.79 13.99
C THR A 221 -11.31 3.34 12.98
N SER A 222 -11.59 2.03 12.92
CA SER A 222 -12.63 1.48 12.05
C SER A 222 -13.99 2.13 12.29
N ALA A 223 -14.32 2.43 13.56
CA ALA A 223 -15.58 3.11 13.92
C ALA A 223 -15.67 4.58 13.46
N GLN A 224 -14.53 5.22 13.17
CA GLN A 224 -14.49 6.60 12.66
C GLN A 224 -14.51 6.65 11.12
N LEU A 225 -14.36 5.49 10.46
CA LEU A 225 -14.41 5.36 9.00
C LEU A 225 -15.80 4.95 8.48
N MET A 226 -16.70 4.49 9.36
CA MET A 226 -18.09 4.13 9.06
C MET A 226 -19.03 5.28 9.38
#